data_64eefd7eb87c7e6b1547417db69b913f
#
_entry.id   64eefd7eb87c7e6b1547417db69b913f
#
_cell.length_a   1.000
_cell.length_b   1.000
_cell.length_c   1.000
_cell.angle_alpha   90.00
_cell.angle_beta   90.00
_cell.angle_gamma   90.00
#
_symmetry.space_group_name_H-M   'P 1'
#
loop_
_entity.id
_entity.type
_entity.pdbx_description
1 polymer ?
#
loop_
_entity_poly.entity_id
_entity_poly.type
_entity_poly.pdbx_seq_one_letter_code
_entity_poly.pdbx_strand_id
1 'polypeptide(L)'
;RDLHTEVRRQRQMRIRDSIDAHTPGSNQKENFTILGGGVSESPDQYVHLTEKVGFNIGAAGQPPKCRNSLHSHRTAEVFFVLKGRWRFFWGRYGSAGEVTLEEGDIFNIPTGIFRGFENIGSDYGMLMAILGGDDAGGGVIWAPQVIQDAANHGLLLSENGRLYDTKKGESLPKGIKEMPILSDKELLDFPELKTSDVVPSYVARYWDLMALSDN
;
A
#
# COMPACT_ATOMS: atom_id res chain seq x y z
N ARG A 1 21.97 0.00 -24.32
CA ARG A 1 20.56 0.11 -23.87
C ARG A 1 20.40 1.47 -23.21
N ASP A 2 19.48 2.28 -23.73
CA ASP A 2 19.25 3.63 -23.24
C ASP A 2 18.47 3.56 -21.91
N LEU A 3 19.17 3.85 -20.82
CA LEU A 3 18.64 3.89 -19.45
C LEU A 3 17.42 4.82 -19.33
N HIS A 4 17.36 5.89 -20.10
CA HIS A 4 16.21 6.82 -20.10
C HIS A 4 14.95 6.21 -20.73
N THR A 5 15.11 5.37 -21.75
CA THR A 5 13.98 4.67 -22.38
C THR A 5 13.45 3.57 -21.46
N GLU A 6 14.32 2.88 -20.74
CA GLU A 6 13.96 1.85 -19.75
C GLU A 6 13.24 2.47 -18.54
N VAL A 7 13.74 3.59 -18.02
CA VAL A 7 13.10 4.36 -16.94
C VAL A 7 11.71 4.89 -17.36
N ARG A 8 11.54 5.39 -18.59
CA ARG A 8 10.24 5.81 -19.13
C ARG A 8 9.27 4.64 -19.29
N ARG A 9 9.76 3.48 -19.74
CA ARG A 9 8.96 2.26 -19.89
C ARG A 9 8.50 1.73 -18.52
N GLN A 10 9.38 1.77 -17.52
CA GLN A 10 9.06 1.44 -16.14
C GLN A 10 8.03 2.42 -15.54
N ARG A 11 8.13 3.73 -15.79
CA ARG A 11 7.11 4.71 -15.38
C ARG A 11 5.74 4.44 -16.00
N GLN A 12 5.67 4.04 -17.28
CA GLN A 12 4.41 3.70 -17.93
C GLN A 12 3.80 2.39 -17.41
N MET A 13 4.62 1.42 -16.94
CA MET A 13 4.14 0.16 -16.35
C MET A 13 3.62 0.33 -14.91
N ARG A 14 4.00 1.40 -14.20
CA ARG A 14 3.70 1.66 -12.78
C ARG A 14 2.30 2.21 -12.49
N ILE A 15 1.54 2.61 -13.49
CA ILE A 15 0.28 3.37 -13.33
C ILE A 15 -0.93 2.47 -12.98
N ARG A 16 -0.77 1.13 -12.82
CA ARG A 16 -1.88 0.19 -12.66
C ARG A 16 -1.67 -0.93 -11.64
N ASP A 17 -0.86 -0.70 -10.64
CA ASP A 17 -0.48 -1.78 -9.71
C ASP A 17 -1.44 -1.96 -8.55
N SER A 18 -2.52 -1.18 -8.47
CA SER A 18 -3.53 -1.32 -7.43
C SER A 18 -4.88 -0.77 -7.85
N ILE A 19 -5.94 -1.25 -7.20
CA ILE A 19 -7.33 -0.91 -7.48
C ILE A 19 -7.63 0.60 -7.41
N ASP A 20 -6.95 1.35 -6.57
CA ASP A 20 -7.17 2.79 -6.40
C ASP A 20 -6.34 3.67 -7.36
N ALA A 21 -5.68 3.08 -8.36
CA ALA A 21 -4.84 3.80 -9.31
C ALA A 21 -5.59 4.86 -10.15
N HIS A 22 -6.90 4.77 -10.29
CA HIS A 22 -7.73 5.78 -10.96
C HIS A 22 -8.51 6.68 -9.98
N THR A 23 -8.44 6.40 -8.70
CA THR A 23 -9.15 7.17 -7.67
C THR A 23 -8.46 8.51 -7.44
N PRO A 24 -9.20 9.64 -7.45
CA PRO A 24 -8.63 10.95 -7.16
C PRO A 24 -7.90 10.97 -5.80
N GLY A 25 -6.68 11.52 -5.82
CA GLY A 25 -5.79 11.53 -4.65
C GLY A 25 -4.91 10.29 -4.50
N SER A 26 -5.14 9.21 -5.27
CA SER A 26 -4.29 8.01 -5.31
C SER A 26 -3.69 7.75 -6.69
N ASN A 27 -4.18 8.43 -7.71
CA ASN A 27 -3.85 8.23 -9.13
C ASN A 27 -2.44 8.69 -9.55
N GLN A 28 -1.67 9.24 -8.63
CA GLN A 28 -0.28 9.68 -8.88
C GLN A 28 0.75 8.89 -8.06
N LYS A 29 0.31 7.87 -7.33
CA LYS A 29 1.24 7.02 -6.58
C LYS A 29 2.03 6.12 -7.51
N GLU A 30 3.23 5.78 -7.09
CA GLU A 30 4.10 4.81 -7.73
C GLU A 30 4.39 3.69 -6.72
N ASN A 31 4.20 2.44 -7.13
CA ASN A 31 4.58 1.28 -6.35
C ASN A 31 5.79 0.60 -7.00
N PHE A 32 6.71 0.16 -6.17
CA PHE A 32 7.93 -0.51 -6.61
C PHE A 32 7.98 -1.89 -5.95
N THR A 33 8.15 -2.92 -6.74
CA THR A 33 8.46 -4.26 -6.24
C THR A 33 9.97 -4.45 -6.33
N ILE A 34 10.64 -4.47 -5.18
CA ILE A 34 12.10 -4.49 -5.10
C ILE A 34 12.60 -5.91 -4.94
N LEU A 35 12.11 -6.63 -3.94
CA LEU A 35 12.49 -8.01 -3.65
C LEU A 35 11.25 -8.88 -3.48
N GLY A 36 11.20 -9.99 -4.19
CA GLY A 36 10.09 -10.93 -4.15
C GLY A 36 8.85 -10.47 -4.90
N GLY A 37 7.74 -11.22 -4.82
CA GLY A 37 6.51 -10.97 -5.57
C GLY A 37 5.69 -9.77 -5.10
N GLY A 38 5.86 -9.35 -3.85
CA GLY A 38 5.11 -8.23 -3.28
C GLY A 38 3.60 -8.46 -3.26
N VAL A 39 2.84 -7.36 -3.24
CA VAL A 39 1.36 -7.33 -3.18
C VAL A 39 0.74 -6.74 -4.45
N SER A 40 1.47 -6.65 -5.55
CA SER A 40 0.96 -6.05 -6.79
C SER A 40 -0.18 -6.88 -7.37
N GLU A 41 -1.25 -6.21 -7.80
CA GLU A 41 -2.39 -6.80 -8.51
C GLU A 41 -2.16 -6.82 -10.03
N SER A 42 -1.01 -6.34 -10.49
CA SER A 42 -0.63 -6.34 -11.90
C SER A 42 0.16 -7.60 -12.26
N PRO A 43 -0.26 -8.34 -13.30
CA PRO A 43 0.51 -9.47 -13.81
C PRO A 43 1.84 -9.05 -14.46
N ASP A 44 1.95 -7.79 -14.85
CA ASP A 44 3.08 -7.23 -15.59
C ASP A 44 4.06 -6.45 -14.69
N GLN A 45 4.01 -6.68 -13.37
CA GLN A 45 4.91 -6.00 -12.43
C GLN A 45 6.38 -6.36 -12.72
N TYR A 46 7.25 -5.36 -12.62
CA TYR A 46 8.68 -5.56 -12.68
C TYR A 46 9.25 -5.81 -11.28
N VAL A 47 9.87 -6.96 -11.08
CA VAL A 47 10.56 -7.33 -9.84
C VAL A 47 12.06 -7.16 -10.03
N HIS A 48 12.70 -6.35 -9.19
CA HIS A 48 14.13 -6.06 -9.31
C HIS A 48 15.00 -7.20 -8.83
N LEU A 49 14.64 -7.83 -7.71
CA LEU A 49 15.34 -8.95 -7.09
C LEU A 49 14.34 -10.09 -6.88
N THR A 50 14.62 -11.26 -7.48
CA THR A 50 13.67 -12.40 -7.50
C THR A 50 13.98 -13.47 -6.46
N GLU A 51 15.02 -13.30 -5.66
CA GLU A 51 15.38 -14.25 -4.62
C GLU A 51 14.29 -14.36 -3.54
N LYS A 52 14.12 -15.57 -3.01
CA LYS A 52 13.22 -15.87 -1.91
C LYS A 52 14.02 -15.93 -0.61
N VAL A 53 13.73 -15.01 0.28
CA VAL A 53 14.51 -14.83 1.53
C VAL A 53 13.62 -14.80 2.78
N GLY A 54 12.35 -15.17 2.66
CA GLY A 54 11.38 -15.18 3.76
C GLY A 54 10.70 -13.84 4.01
N PHE A 55 10.93 -12.84 3.17
CA PHE A 55 10.23 -11.54 3.18
C PHE A 55 10.25 -10.89 1.80
N ASN A 56 9.35 -9.92 1.60
CA ASN A 56 9.31 -9.10 0.40
C ASN A 56 9.67 -7.65 0.73
N ILE A 57 10.26 -6.94 -0.21
CA ILE A 57 10.50 -5.50 -0.11
C ILE A 57 9.81 -4.79 -1.26
N GLY A 58 8.97 -3.84 -0.91
CA GLY A 58 8.39 -2.87 -1.83
C GLY A 58 8.73 -1.44 -1.45
N ALA A 59 8.35 -0.50 -2.29
CA ALA A 59 8.37 0.91 -1.95
C ALA A 59 7.16 1.64 -2.55
N ALA A 60 6.72 2.69 -1.87
CA ALA A 60 5.70 3.59 -2.34
C ALA A 60 6.28 4.99 -2.52
N GLY A 61 6.23 5.51 -3.75
CA GLY A 61 6.62 6.86 -4.09
C GLY A 61 5.38 7.71 -4.37
N GLN A 62 5.25 8.87 -3.75
CA GLN A 62 4.05 9.70 -3.88
C GLN A 62 4.39 11.19 -3.89
N PRO A 63 3.78 11.98 -4.80
CA PRO A 63 3.81 13.43 -4.70
C PRO A 63 3.01 13.93 -3.49
N PRO A 64 3.13 15.22 -3.12
CA PRO A 64 2.34 15.82 -2.06
C PRO A 64 0.82 15.58 -2.20
N LYS A 65 0.14 15.30 -1.09
CA LYS A 65 -1.31 15.03 -1.02
C LYS A 65 -1.76 13.74 -1.73
N CYS A 66 -0.82 12.94 -2.22
CA CYS A 66 -1.15 11.64 -2.76
C CYS A 66 -1.20 10.60 -1.62
N ARG A 67 -2.15 9.68 -1.71
CA ARG A 67 -2.40 8.68 -0.67
C ARG A 67 -2.45 7.26 -1.24
N ASN A 68 -2.16 6.30 -0.39
CA ASN A 68 -2.54 4.91 -0.57
C ASN A 68 -3.80 4.63 0.25
N SER A 69 -4.81 4.07 -0.41
CA SER A 69 -6.14 3.89 0.18
C SER A 69 -6.17 2.80 1.26
N LEU A 70 -7.24 2.78 2.05
CA LEU A 70 -7.42 1.83 3.16
C LEU A 70 -7.40 0.38 2.68
N HIS A 71 -6.46 -0.38 3.21
CA HIS A 71 -6.29 -1.80 2.93
C HIS A 71 -5.71 -2.53 4.15
N SER A 72 -5.82 -3.83 4.15
CA SER A 72 -5.29 -4.72 5.19
C SER A 72 -4.47 -5.84 4.57
N HIS A 73 -3.49 -6.35 5.31
CA HIS A 73 -2.74 -7.56 4.99
C HIS A 73 -2.84 -8.59 6.11
N ARG A 74 -2.73 -9.85 5.76
CA ARG A 74 -2.65 -10.95 6.72
C ARG A 74 -1.22 -11.19 7.21
N THR A 75 -0.23 -10.65 6.52
CA THR A 75 1.19 -10.71 6.87
C THR A 75 1.61 -9.49 7.68
N ALA A 76 2.71 -9.62 8.41
CA ALA A 76 3.39 -8.49 9.03
C ALA A 76 3.88 -7.51 7.95
N GLU A 77 3.83 -6.23 8.25
CA GLU A 77 4.36 -5.19 7.40
C GLU A 77 5.02 -4.09 8.23
N VAL A 78 6.23 -3.73 7.82
CA VAL A 78 7.01 -2.67 8.46
C VAL A 78 7.29 -1.59 7.42
N PHE A 79 6.97 -0.35 7.73
CA PHE A 79 7.34 0.81 6.92
C PHE A 79 8.57 1.50 7.49
N PHE A 80 9.44 1.91 6.59
CA PHE A 80 10.57 2.79 6.86
C PHE A 80 10.41 4.05 5.99
N VAL A 81 10.45 5.22 6.61
CA VAL A 81 10.38 6.49 5.88
C VAL A 81 11.75 6.83 5.31
N LEU A 82 11.91 6.67 4.00
CA LEU A 82 13.14 7.01 3.29
C LEU A 82 13.23 8.49 2.98
N LYS A 83 12.08 9.11 2.68
CA LYS A 83 12.03 10.54 2.32
C LYS A 83 10.64 11.11 2.56
N GLY A 84 10.58 12.33 3.08
CA GLY A 84 9.36 13.12 3.21
C GLY A 84 8.67 12.97 4.55
N ARG A 85 7.45 13.51 4.62
CA ARG A 85 6.61 13.52 5.81
C ARG A 85 5.29 12.84 5.51
N TRP A 86 4.93 11.87 6.34
CA TRP A 86 3.84 10.95 6.05
C TRP A 86 2.83 10.90 7.17
N ARG A 87 1.54 10.91 6.83
CA ARG A 87 0.45 10.58 7.72
C ARG A 87 0.04 9.15 7.46
N PHE A 88 0.10 8.30 8.46
CA PHE A 88 -0.55 6.99 8.49
C PHE A 88 -1.84 7.11 9.26
N PHE A 89 -2.90 6.50 8.76
CA PHE A 89 -4.21 6.48 9.37
C PHE A 89 -4.79 5.06 9.27
N TRP A 90 -5.58 4.67 10.26
CA TRP A 90 -6.08 3.31 10.33
C TRP A 90 -7.47 3.20 10.94
N GLY A 91 -8.01 1.95 10.96
CA GLY A 91 -9.35 1.58 11.37
C GLY A 91 -10.22 1.25 10.18
N ARG A 92 -11.38 0.66 10.44
CA ARG A 92 -12.34 0.19 9.43
C ARG A 92 -12.73 1.29 8.43
N TYR A 93 -12.78 2.52 8.92
CA TYR A 93 -13.13 3.72 8.14
C TYR A 93 -11.98 4.75 8.10
N GLY A 94 -10.77 4.38 8.58
CA GLY A 94 -9.61 5.26 8.61
C GLY A 94 -9.64 6.34 9.68
N SER A 95 -10.43 6.18 10.72
CA SER A 95 -10.63 7.18 11.78
C SER A 95 -10.37 6.68 13.19
N ALA A 96 -9.90 5.43 13.37
CA ALA A 96 -9.60 4.89 14.69
C ALA A 96 -8.32 5.47 15.30
N GLY A 97 -7.35 5.79 14.45
CA GLY A 97 -6.13 6.44 14.86
C GLY A 97 -5.29 6.92 13.69
N GLU A 98 -4.30 7.74 13.98
CA GLU A 98 -3.33 8.23 13.02
C GLU A 98 -1.99 8.56 13.68
N VAL A 99 -0.93 8.62 12.86
CA VAL A 99 0.39 9.07 13.27
C VAL A 99 1.09 9.77 12.11
N THR A 100 1.83 10.83 12.41
CA THR A 100 2.74 11.47 11.44
C THR A 100 4.15 10.91 11.66
N LEU A 101 4.78 10.49 10.56
CA LEU A 101 6.16 9.99 10.53
C LEU A 101 7.02 10.87 9.63
N GLU A 102 8.31 10.93 9.96
CA GLU A 102 9.33 11.68 9.26
C GLU A 102 10.49 10.77 8.83
N GLU A 103 11.44 11.31 8.08
CA GLU A 103 12.59 10.55 7.56
C GLU A 103 13.33 9.80 8.68
N GLY A 104 13.56 8.52 8.45
CA GLY A 104 14.20 7.61 9.41
C GLY A 104 13.26 6.93 10.41
N ASP A 105 11.99 7.38 10.54
CA ASP A 105 11.01 6.74 11.39
C ASP A 105 10.60 5.36 10.84
N ILE A 106 10.28 4.46 11.74
CA ILE A 106 9.84 3.09 11.45
C ILE A 106 8.45 2.87 12.06
N PHE A 107 7.57 2.26 11.29
CA PHE A 107 6.25 1.85 11.75
C PHE A 107 6.00 0.36 11.45
N ASN A 108 5.97 -0.46 12.47
CA ASN A 108 5.49 -1.83 12.38
C ASN A 108 3.97 -1.82 12.44
N ILE A 109 3.29 -1.96 11.31
CA ILE A 109 1.82 -1.94 11.27
C ILE A 109 1.25 -3.12 12.06
N PRO A 110 0.30 -2.90 12.99
CA PRO A 110 -0.43 -4.01 13.62
C PRO A 110 -1.11 -4.86 12.54
N THR A 111 -0.77 -6.15 12.50
CA THR A 111 -1.27 -7.08 11.47
C THR A 111 -2.79 -7.14 11.50
N GLY A 112 -3.40 -7.10 10.32
CA GLY A 112 -4.85 -7.27 10.14
C GLY A 112 -5.67 -5.99 10.31
N ILE A 113 -5.10 -4.84 10.69
CA ILE A 113 -5.84 -3.58 10.67
C ILE A 113 -5.97 -3.03 9.26
N PHE A 114 -7.06 -2.31 8.98
CA PHE A 114 -7.11 -1.44 7.82
C PHE A 114 -6.24 -0.21 8.06
N ARG A 115 -5.35 0.08 7.11
CA ARG A 115 -4.50 1.28 7.14
C ARG A 115 -4.37 1.88 5.75
N GLY A 116 -4.11 3.17 5.74
CA GLY A 116 -3.70 3.95 4.59
C GLY A 116 -2.60 4.92 4.98
N PHE A 117 -1.98 5.54 4.00
CA PHE A 117 -0.97 6.56 4.23
C PHE A 117 -1.01 7.63 3.15
N GLU A 118 -0.56 8.82 3.49
CA GLU A 118 -0.58 10.00 2.64
C GLU A 118 0.72 10.78 2.79
N ASN A 119 1.29 11.21 1.68
CA ASN A 119 2.39 12.17 1.72
C ASN A 119 1.85 13.56 2.06
N ILE A 120 2.12 14.01 3.28
CA ILE A 120 1.74 15.35 3.77
C ILE A 120 2.90 16.36 3.72
N GLY A 121 4.03 15.97 3.13
CA GLY A 121 5.16 16.86 2.85
C GLY A 121 4.91 17.76 1.64
N SER A 122 5.91 18.61 1.35
CA SER A 122 5.90 19.56 0.22
C SER A 122 6.48 18.96 -1.07
N ASP A 123 7.22 17.85 -0.97
CA ASP A 123 7.97 17.24 -2.06
C ASP A 123 7.56 15.78 -2.27
N TYR A 124 8.09 15.19 -3.35
CA TYR A 124 7.93 13.76 -3.59
C TYR A 124 8.56 12.95 -2.46
N GLY A 125 7.74 12.13 -1.80
CA GLY A 125 8.13 11.26 -0.70
C GLY A 125 8.32 9.81 -1.13
N MET A 126 9.05 9.05 -0.30
CA MET A 126 9.32 7.63 -0.51
C MET A 126 9.23 6.86 0.81
N LEU A 127 8.44 5.80 0.81
CA LEU A 127 8.38 4.80 1.86
C LEU A 127 8.96 3.49 1.35
N MET A 128 9.68 2.78 2.18
CA MET A 128 9.99 1.36 1.98
C MET A 128 9.05 0.52 2.84
N ALA A 129 8.52 -0.55 2.27
CA ALA A 129 7.69 -1.53 2.96
C ALA A 129 8.38 -2.90 2.94
N ILE A 130 8.46 -3.54 4.09
CA ILE A 130 8.94 -4.92 4.25
C ILE A 130 7.76 -5.76 4.70
N LEU A 131 7.41 -6.77 3.90
CA LEU A 131 6.31 -7.69 4.20
C LEU A 131 6.86 -9.06 4.54
N GLY A 132 6.33 -9.69 5.58
CA GLY A 132 6.72 -11.04 5.99
C GLY A 132 6.26 -12.10 4.99
N GLY A 133 7.09 -13.15 4.83
CA GLY A 133 6.83 -14.25 3.92
C GLY A 133 7.28 -14.01 2.49
N ASP A 134 7.35 -15.10 1.71
CA ASP A 134 7.78 -15.06 0.29
C ASP A 134 6.63 -14.73 -0.67
N ASP A 135 5.38 -14.71 -0.22
CA ASP A 135 4.18 -14.48 -1.03
C ASP A 135 3.29 -13.44 -0.37
N ALA A 136 3.50 -12.52 0.30
CA ALA A 136 2.62 -11.50 0.89
C ALA A 136 1.27 -12.01 1.47
N GLY A 137 1.14 -13.33 1.71
CA GLY A 137 0.02 -13.95 2.45
C GLY A 137 -1.37 -13.84 1.81
N GLY A 138 -1.43 -13.90 0.48
CA GLY A 138 -2.70 -13.91 -0.27
C GLY A 138 -3.20 -12.54 -0.69
N GLY A 139 -2.34 -11.52 -0.70
CA GLY A 139 -2.64 -10.23 -1.30
C GLY A 139 -3.25 -9.19 -0.35
N VAL A 140 -3.91 -8.22 -0.95
CA VAL A 140 -4.50 -7.05 -0.28
C VAL A 140 -5.98 -7.29 -0.03
N ILE A 141 -6.43 -6.97 1.19
CA ILE A 141 -7.86 -6.85 1.52
C ILE A 141 -8.21 -5.37 1.50
N TRP A 142 -9.00 -4.96 0.52
CA TRP A 142 -9.42 -3.57 0.36
C TRP A 142 -10.64 -3.24 1.22
N ALA A 143 -10.66 -2.05 1.77
CA ALA A 143 -11.85 -1.57 2.46
C ALA A 143 -13.03 -1.40 1.45
N PRO A 144 -14.29 -1.65 1.86
CA PRO A 144 -15.45 -1.60 0.97
C PRO A 144 -15.56 -0.34 0.13
N GLN A 145 -15.36 0.83 0.73
CA GLN A 145 -15.43 2.11 0.04
C GLN A 145 -14.35 2.25 -1.04
N VAL A 146 -13.19 1.60 -0.89
CA VAL A 146 -12.10 1.67 -1.88
C VAL A 146 -12.50 0.89 -3.14
N ILE A 147 -13.10 -0.30 -2.99
CA ILE A 147 -13.60 -1.10 -4.11
C ILE A 147 -14.72 -0.34 -4.85
N GLN A 148 -15.66 0.27 -4.11
CA GLN A 148 -16.74 1.05 -4.68
C GLN A 148 -16.24 2.28 -5.43
N ASP A 149 -15.30 3.03 -4.84
CA ASP A 149 -14.69 4.20 -5.46
C ASP A 149 -13.91 3.82 -6.73
N ALA A 150 -13.20 2.71 -6.71
CA ALA A 150 -12.47 2.21 -7.87
C ALA A 150 -13.41 1.89 -9.04
N ALA A 151 -14.51 1.18 -8.77
CA ALA A 151 -15.52 0.86 -9.78
C ALA A 151 -16.12 2.14 -10.38
N ASN A 152 -16.43 3.15 -9.58
CA ASN A 152 -16.91 4.46 -10.03
C ASN A 152 -15.88 5.19 -10.92
N HIS A 153 -14.59 4.87 -10.77
CA HIS A 153 -13.50 5.44 -11.56
C HIS A 153 -13.01 4.51 -12.69
N GLY A 154 -13.73 3.40 -12.94
CA GLY A 154 -13.50 2.53 -14.08
C GLY A 154 -12.48 1.42 -13.87
N LEU A 155 -12.14 1.08 -12.62
CA LEU A 155 -11.34 -0.09 -12.29
C LEU A 155 -12.21 -1.13 -11.56
N LEU A 156 -12.25 -2.35 -12.10
CA LEU A 156 -12.92 -3.49 -11.49
C LEU A 156 -11.87 -4.49 -11.01
N LEU A 157 -12.01 -4.94 -9.78
CA LEU A 157 -11.21 -6.03 -9.23
C LEU A 157 -12.02 -7.32 -9.32
N SER A 158 -11.45 -8.35 -9.94
CA SER A 158 -12.09 -9.66 -10.00
C SER A 158 -11.85 -10.45 -8.72
N GLU A 159 -12.67 -11.45 -8.46
CA GLU A 159 -12.53 -12.39 -7.34
C GLU A 159 -11.15 -13.11 -7.32
N ASN A 160 -10.47 -13.14 -8.45
CA ASN A 160 -9.12 -13.71 -8.60
C ASN A 160 -8.00 -12.69 -8.31
N GLY A 161 -8.33 -11.46 -7.88
CA GLY A 161 -7.35 -10.42 -7.59
C GLY A 161 -6.78 -9.72 -8.83
N ARG A 162 -7.41 -9.85 -10.01
CA ARG A 162 -6.96 -9.18 -11.24
C ARG A 162 -7.80 -7.93 -11.52
N LEU A 163 -7.12 -6.85 -11.93
CA LEU A 163 -7.73 -5.58 -12.32
C LEU A 163 -8.15 -5.57 -13.78
N TYR A 164 -9.30 -4.93 -14.06
CA TYR A 164 -9.84 -4.67 -15.39
C TYR A 164 -10.18 -3.18 -15.52
N ASP A 165 -9.64 -2.54 -16.55
CA ASP A 165 -9.81 -1.11 -16.83
C ASP A 165 -10.94 -0.90 -17.84
N THR A 166 -12.14 -0.58 -17.37
CA THR A 166 -13.32 -0.37 -18.21
C THR A 166 -13.18 0.86 -19.11
N LYS A 167 -12.34 1.85 -18.74
CA LYS A 167 -12.04 3.01 -19.61
C LYS A 167 -11.20 2.62 -20.82
N LYS A 168 -10.56 1.46 -20.78
CA LYS A 168 -9.83 0.88 -21.93
C LYS A 168 -10.63 -0.17 -22.68
N GLY A 169 -11.90 -0.34 -22.32
CA GLY A 169 -12.76 -1.35 -22.92
C GLY A 169 -12.54 -2.76 -22.38
N GLU A 170 -11.78 -2.89 -21.28
CA GLU A 170 -11.64 -4.19 -20.62
C GLU A 170 -12.93 -4.52 -19.86
N SER A 171 -13.25 -5.80 -19.76
CA SER A 171 -14.39 -6.31 -19.01
C SER A 171 -14.04 -7.63 -18.33
N LEU A 172 -14.77 -7.97 -17.28
CA LEU A 172 -14.61 -9.26 -16.63
C LEU A 172 -14.93 -10.40 -17.61
N PRO A 173 -14.09 -11.43 -17.68
CA PRO A 173 -14.36 -12.62 -18.50
C PRO A 173 -15.65 -13.31 -18.07
N LYS A 174 -16.30 -14.00 -19.02
CA LYS A 174 -17.50 -14.78 -18.72
C LYS A 174 -17.24 -15.80 -17.60
N GLY A 175 -18.05 -15.73 -16.55
CA GLY A 175 -17.96 -16.62 -15.38
C GLY A 175 -17.05 -16.14 -14.25
N ILE A 176 -16.28 -15.08 -14.44
CA ILE A 176 -15.52 -14.42 -13.38
C ILE A 176 -16.36 -13.32 -12.76
N LYS A 177 -16.43 -13.30 -11.43
CA LYS A 177 -17.16 -12.29 -10.67
C LYS A 177 -16.25 -11.17 -10.19
N GLU A 178 -16.86 -10.05 -9.84
CA GLU A 178 -16.18 -9.00 -9.10
C GLU A 178 -15.78 -9.50 -7.69
N MET A 179 -14.71 -8.92 -7.16
CA MET A 179 -14.27 -9.16 -5.78
C MET A 179 -15.43 -8.85 -4.82
N PRO A 180 -15.83 -9.78 -3.96
CA PRO A 180 -16.86 -9.53 -2.97
C PRO A 180 -16.47 -8.36 -2.05
N ILE A 181 -17.40 -7.45 -1.83
CA ILE A 181 -17.24 -6.36 -0.88
C ILE A 181 -17.60 -6.90 0.52
N LEU A 182 -16.71 -6.66 1.49
CA LEU A 182 -16.98 -7.03 2.88
C LEU A 182 -18.27 -6.36 3.38
N SER A 183 -19.12 -7.14 4.00
CA SER A 183 -20.31 -6.66 4.70
C SER A 183 -19.94 -5.94 6.00
N ASP A 184 -20.85 -5.13 6.53
CA ASP A 184 -20.67 -4.47 7.84
C ASP A 184 -20.36 -5.47 8.96
N LYS A 185 -20.94 -6.68 8.89
CA LYS A 185 -20.69 -7.75 9.86
C LYS A 185 -19.26 -8.26 9.76
N GLU A 186 -18.75 -8.50 8.56
CA GLU A 186 -17.36 -8.96 8.33
C GLU A 186 -16.35 -7.89 8.70
N LEU A 187 -16.68 -6.60 8.54
CA LEU A 187 -15.82 -5.50 8.99
C LEU A 187 -15.60 -5.50 10.50
N LEU A 188 -16.53 -6.03 11.30
CA LEU A 188 -16.38 -6.11 12.76
C LEU A 188 -15.23 -7.03 13.20
N ASP A 189 -14.79 -7.95 12.35
CA ASP A 189 -13.67 -8.85 12.63
C ASP A 189 -12.31 -8.12 12.52
N PHE A 190 -12.27 -6.92 11.95
CA PHE A 190 -11.04 -6.13 11.84
C PHE A 190 -10.86 -5.25 13.08
N PRO A 191 -9.64 -5.24 13.68
CA PRO A 191 -9.37 -4.47 14.89
C PRO A 191 -9.51 -2.95 14.69
N GLU A 192 -10.04 -2.29 15.71
CA GLU A 192 -10.10 -0.83 15.87
C GLU A 192 -9.18 -0.42 17.02
N LEU A 193 -7.92 -0.05 16.70
CA LEU A 193 -6.91 0.31 17.68
C LEU A 193 -6.77 1.84 17.76
N LYS A 194 -6.67 2.37 18.98
CA LYS A 194 -6.47 3.81 19.19
C LYS A 194 -5.00 4.18 18.97
N THR A 195 -4.74 5.44 18.68
CA THR A 195 -3.38 5.99 18.57
C THR A 195 -2.56 5.73 19.84
N SER A 196 -3.17 5.87 21.03
CA SER A 196 -2.52 5.60 22.32
C SER A 196 -2.02 4.17 22.49
N ASP A 197 -2.65 3.22 21.81
CA ASP A 197 -2.32 1.79 21.92
C ASP A 197 -1.27 1.38 20.88
N VAL A 198 -1.28 2.06 19.74
CA VAL A 198 -0.41 1.74 18.59
C VAL A 198 0.94 2.44 18.69
N VAL A 199 0.95 3.77 18.85
CA VAL A 199 2.19 4.55 18.71
C VAL A 199 3.31 4.10 19.68
N PRO A 200 3.06 3.91 20.99
CA PRO A 200 4.13 3.53 21.91
C PRO A 200 4.74 2.15 21.65
N SER A 201 4.00 1.24 21.01
CA SER A 201 4.40 -0.16 20.83
C SER A 201 4.85 -0.50 19.41
N TYR A 202 4.48 0.31 18.42
CA TYR A 202 4.66 -0.03 17.01
C TYR A 202 5.44 1.02 16.21
N VAL A 203 5.73 2.20 16.80
CA VAL A 203 6.49 3.26 16.14
C VAL A 203 7.84 3.44 16.83
N ALA A 204 8.92 3.39 16.05
CA ALA A 204 10.25 3.80 16.49
C ALA A 204 10.63 5.09 15.79
N ARG A 205 10.94 6.13 16.57
CA ARG A 205 11.38 7.42 16.06
C ARG A 205 12.89 7.42 15.82
N TYR A 206 13.32 7.94 14.69
CA TYR A 206 14.74 8.04 14.37
C TYR A 206 15.53 8.77 15.45
N TRP A 207 15.02 9.89 15.94
CA TRP A 207 15.70 10.69 16.96
C TRP A 207 15.76 10.00 18.33
N ASP A 208 14.76 9.19 18.67
CA ASP A 208 14.82 8.39 19.90
C ASP A 208 15.92 7.32 19.82
N LEU A 209 16.10 6.72 18.64
CA LEU A 209 17.18 5.75 18.41
C LEU A 209 18.57 6.41 18.48
N MET A 210 18.72 7.62 17.92
CA MET A 210 19.97 8.36 17.96
C MET A 210 20.33 8.81 19.40
N ALA A 211 19.34 9.24 20.18
CA ALA A 211 19.55 9.64 21.57
C ALA A 211 20.06 8.50 22.48
N LEU A 212 19.77 7.23 22.14
CA LEU A 212 20.28 6.06 22.86
C LEU A 212 21.75 5.76 22.57
N SER A 213 22.30 6.29 21.47
CA SER A 213 23.72 6.07 21.11
C SER A 213 24.69 6.98 21.86
N ASP A 214 24.20 8.03 22.53
CA ASP A 214 25.00 9.03 23.23
C ASP A 214 25.14 8.71 24.75
N ASN A 215 24.59 7.57 25.19
CA ASN A 215 24.75 7.00 26.56
C ASN A 215 25.55 5.72 26.51
#